data_2b81a05b2daeede70b1dd0dcad6fdcc7
#
_entry.id   2b81a05b2daeede70b1dd0dcad6fdcc7
#
_cell.length_a   1.000
_cell.length_b   1.000
_cell.length_c   1.000
_cell.angle_alpha   90.00
_cell.angle_beta   90.00
_cell.angle_gamma   90.00
#
_symmetry.space_group_name_H-M   'P 1'
#
loop_
_entity.id
_entity.type
_entity.pdbx_description
1 polymer ?
#
loop_
_entity_poly.entity_id
_entity_poly.type
_entity_poly.pdbx_seq_one_letter_code
_entity_poly.pdbx_strand_id
1 'polypeptide(L)'
;MKPFVFFLLLAFSLTTHAQSATEAADRTALFRYNDASPVTVKEVSFEQRGDVTVRDITFSPGPGREVKAYLVVPKGNGPFAGILWVHWLGEEKSNRTQFLDEAVELAPKGAVSLLVDAMWSAPEWFGKRVPEKDYENSIRQVIELRRAVDLLLSQTNVDKTRLGFVGHDYGAMYGMLMAGVDQRIKTFVFIAATQSLNDWAFLGPQPKSKADYLKRNSNLELTDYLRQVRNASKFFQFGKGDFYVSQADAAVLFAAATEPKQRKLYAASHKMELNEIVRDRDEWLVKQLKLGSASR
;
A
#
# COMPACT_ATOMS: atom_id res chain seq x y z
N MET A 1 6.12 -56.99 -11.99
CA MET A 1 6.54 -56.07 -10.90
C MET A 1 6.61 -54.66 -11.45
N LYS A 2 5.63 -53.84 -11.16
CA LYS A 2 5.64 -52.37 -11.16
C LYS A 2 4.17 -51.90 -10.98
N PRO A 3 3.78 -51.58 -9.78
CA PRO A 3 3.04 -50.34 -9.58
C PRO A 3 3.26 -49.80 -8.14
N PHE A 4 4.38 -49.11 -7.86
CA PHE A 4 4.58 -48.52 -6.53
C PHE A 4 5.08 -47.08 -6.55
N VAL A 5 5.32 -46.49 -7.75
CA VAL A 5 5.91 -45.14 -7.84
C VAL A 5 4.88 -44.01 -7.96
N PHE A 6 3.63 -44.30 -8.33
CA PHE A 6 2.64 -43.24 -8.60
C PHE A 6 1.91 -42.68 -7.36
N PHE A 7 1.88 -43.41 -6.24
CA PHE A 7 1.18 -42.94 -5.03
C PHE A 7 1.95 -41.97 -4.16
N LEU A 8 3.30 -41.99 -4.24
CA LEU A 8 4.14 -41.08 -3.41
C LEU A 8 4.15 -39.65 -3.92
N LEU A 9 3.96 -39.40 -5.22
CA LEU A 9 3.95 -38.05 -5.83
C LEU A 9 2.65 -37.30 -5.55
N LEU A 10 1.51 -38.00 -5.40
CA LEU A 10 0.22 -37.37 -5.05
C LEU A 10 0.16 -36.94 -3.57
N ALA A 11 0.75 -37.72 -2.67
CA ALA A 11 0.79 -37.38 -1.24
C ALA A 11 1.69 -36.16 -0.96
N PHE A 12 2.79 -35.98 -1.71
CA PHE A 12 3.68 -34.85 -1.55
C PHE A 12 3.07 -33.54 -2.05
N SER A 13 2.29 -33.56 -3.14
CA SER A 13 1.61 -32.38 -3.65
C SER A 13 0.45 -31.92 -2.77
N LEU A 14 -0.28 -32.83 -2.14
CA LEU A 14 -1.39 -32.51 -1.22
C LEU A 14 -0.88 -31.90 0.09
N THR A 15 0.23 -32.37 0.64
CA THR A 15 0.80 -31.83 1.88
C THR A 15 1.36 -30.43 1.67
N THR A 16 2.03 -30.15 0.55
CA THR A 16 2.55 -28.81 0.25
C THR A 16 1.45 -27.77 0.02
N HIS A 17 0.34 -28.14 -0.60
CA HIS A 17 -0.81 -27.22 -0.76
C HIS A 17 -1.51 -26.93 0.55
N ALA A 18 -1.70 -27.92 1.42
CA ALA A 18 -2.31 -27.74 2.73
C ALA A 18 -1.46 -26.85 3.65
N GLN A 19 -0.16 -27.03 3.67
CA GLN A 19 0.77 -26.23 4.46
C GLN A 19 0.82 -24.79 3.99
N SER A 20 0.89 -24.56 2.68
CA SER A 20 0.84 -23.22 2.08
C SER A 20 -0.49 -22.49 2.37
N ALA A 21 -1.62 -23.19 2.34
CA ALA A 21 -2.92 -22.61 2.67
C ALA A 21 -3.04 -22.24 4.16
N THR A 22 -2.47 -23.06 5.04
CA THR A 22 -2.45 -22.79 6.49
C THR A 22 -1.58 -21.60 6.83
N GLU A 23 -0.39 -21.49 6.23
CA GLU A 23 0.51 -20.35 6.41
C GLU A 23 -0.09 -19.05 5.86
N ALA A 24 -0.77 -19.08 4.71
CA ALA A 24 -1.47 -17.93 4.16
C ALA A 24 -2.63 -17.47 5.05
N ALA A 25 -3.41 -18.39 5.60
CA ALA A 25 -4.50 -18.10 6.54
C ALA A 25 -3.97 -17.49 7.85
N ASP A 26 -2.82 -17.94 8.33
CA ASP A 26 -2.18 -17.45 9.54
C ASP A 26 -1.67 -16.02 9.36
N ARG A 27 -1.02 -15.71 8.23
CA ARG A 27 -0.60 -14.34 7.88
C ARG A 27 -1.77 -13.37 7.78
N THR A 28 -2.89 -13.77 7.20
CA THR A 28 -4.11 -12.92 7.14
C THR A 28 -4.66 -12.66 8.53
N ALA A 29 -4.55 -13.62 9.45
CA ALA A 29 -5.03 -13.49 10.81
C ALA A 29 -4.31 -12.38 11.61
N LEU A 30 -3.03 -12.09 11.30
CA LEU A 30 -2.26 -11.02 11.93
C LEU A 30 -2.93 -9.64 11.80
N PHE A 31 -3.63 -9.41 10.70
CA PHE A 31 -4.20 -8.10 10.37
C PHE A 31 -5.72 -8.05 10.54
N ARG A 32 -6.27 -8.94 11.38
CA ARG A 32 -7.71 -8.91 11.69
C ARG A 32 -8.04 -7.70 12.55
N TYR A 33 -9.18 -7.10 12.28
CA TYR A 33 -9.77 -6.02 13.06
C TYR A 33 -11.30 -6.17 13.04
N ASN A 34 -11.97 -5.40 13.90
CA ASN A 34 -13.44 -5.36 13.88
C ASN A 34 -13.91 -4.40 12.77
N ASP A 35 -14.25 -4.94 11.61
CA ASP A 35 -14.75 -4.21 10.43
C ASP A 35 -16.17 -3.67 10.60
N ALA A 36 -16.95 -4.21 11.53
CA ALA A 36 -18.29 -3.70 11.88
C ALA A 36 -18.26 -2.37 12.63
N SER A 37 -17.11 -2.00 13.23
CA SER A 37 -16.97 -0.73 13.91
C SER A 37 -16.88 0.42 12.89
N PRO A 38 -17.74 1.45 12.95
CA PRO A 38 -17.68 2.57 12.03
C PRO A 38 -16.37 3.34 12.19
N VAL A 39 -15.85 3.87 11.08
CA VAL A 39 -14.73 4.81 11.12
C VAL A 39 -15.28 6.18 11.46
N THR A 40 -14.92 6.69 12.63
CA THR A 40 -15.31 8.06 13.03
C THR A 40 -14.43 9.06 12.31
N VAL A 41 -15.05 10.07 11.70
CA VAL A 41 -14.37 11.13 10.95
C VAL A 41 -14.71 12.48 11.58
N LYS A 42 -13.70 13.32 11.71
CA LYS A 42 -13.84 14.73 12.11
C LYS A 42 -13.23 15.59 11.00
N GLU A 43 -14.01 16.52 10.44
CA GLU A 43 -13.49 17.56 9.55
C GLU A 43 -12.78 18.63 10.37
N VAL A 44 -11.57 18.97 9.96
CA VAL A 44 -10.75 20.03 10.55
C VAL A 44 -10.93 21.33 9.78
N SER A 45 -10.84 21.25 8.45
CA SER A 45 -11.04 22.36 7.52
C SER A 45 -11.29 21.82 6.11
N PHE A 46 -11.62 22.71 5.17
CA PHE A 46 -11.65 22.39 3.75
C PHE A 46 -11.15 23.57 2.92
N GLU A 47 -10.68 23.26 1.73
CA GLU A 47 -10.25 24.20 0.70
C GLU A 47 -10.93 23.84 -0.62
N GLN A 48 -11.40 24.87 -1.34
CA GLN A 48 -11.95 24.68 -2.67
C GLN A 48 -10.90 25.02 -3.72
N ARG A 49 -10.56 24.07 -4.58
CA ARG A 49 -9.64 24.21 -5.71
C ARG A 49 -10.38 24.01 -7.04
N GLY A 50 -11.02 25.07 -7.54
CA GLY A 50 -11.92 24.95 -8.68
C GLY A 50 -13.12 24.07 -8.38
N ASP A 51 -13.33 23.03 -9.18
CA ASP A 51 -14.40 22.04 -8.97
C ASP A 51 -13.98 20.86 -8.05
N VAL A 52 -12.89 21.01 -7.30
CA VAL A 52 -12.38 19.98 -6.38
C VAL A 52 -12.40 20.52 -4.95
N THR A 53 -12.97 19.76 -4.02
CA THR A 53 -12.92 20.06 -2.59
C THR A 53 -11.82 19.21 -1.93
N VAL A 54 -10.86 19.84 -1.27
CA VAL A 54 -9.85 19.21 -0.42
C VAL A 54 -10.30 19.38 1.02
N ARG A 55 -10.68 18.28 1.68
CA ARG A 55 -11.08 18.27 3.09
C ARG A 55 -9.92 17.80 3.94
N ASP A 56 -9.47 18.61 4.90
CA ASP A 56 -8.54 18.16 5.95
C ASP A 56 -9.38 17.48 7.04
N ILE A 57 -9.11 16.22 7.27
CA ILE A 57 -9.87 15.40 8.20
C ILE A 57 -8.94 14.67 9.17
N THR A 58 -9.49 14.28 10.31
CA THR A 58 -8.94 13.19 11.11
C THR A 58 -9.93 12.05 11.16
N PHE A 59 -9.42 10.81 11.22
CA PHE A 59 -10.27 9.66 11.40
C PHE A 59 -9.70 8.70 12.45
N SER A 60 -10.58 7.95 13.12
CA SER A 60 -10.18 6.95 14.09
C SER A 60 -10.17 5.56 13.45
N PRO A 61 -8.98 4.95 13.22
CA PRO A 61 -8.88 3.57 12.74
C PRO A 61 -9.19 2.53 13.83
N GLY A 62 -9.21 2.96 15.09
CA GLY A 62 -9.48 2.13 16.26
C GLY A 62 -9.36 2.91 17.56
N PRO A 63 -9.64 2.31 18.71
CA PRO A 63 -9.65 3.00 20.00
C PRO A 63 -8.32 3.70 20.31
N GLY A 64 -8.40 4.96 20.73
CA GLY A 64 -7.23 5.76 21.16
C GLY A 64 -6.27 6.15 20.02
N ARG A 65 -6.69 6.01 18.75
CA ARG A 65 -5.90 6.37 17.57
C ARG A 65 -6.62 7.43 16.75
N GLU A 66 -5.86 8.40 16.28
CA GLU A 66 -6.29 9.41 15.31
C GLU A 66 -5.26 9.51 14.19
N VAL A 67 -5.73 9.47 12.97
CA VAL A 67 -4.94 9.58 11.75
C VAL A 67 -5.41 10.82 10.98
N LYS A 68 -4.48 11.69 10.63
CA LYS A 68 -4.75 12.84 9.77
C LYS A 68 -4.78 12.41 8.32
N ALA A 69 -5.71 12.97 7.54
CA ALA A 69 -5.82 12.68 6.13
C ALA A 69 -6.35 13.88 5.34
N TYR A 70 -6.07 13.90 4.03
CA TYR A 70 -6.84 14.68 3.08
C TYR A 70 -7.83 13.78 2.34
N LEU A 71 -9.08 14.20 2.28
CA LEU A 71 -10.09 13.61 1.41
C LEU A 71 -10.35 14.58 0.26
N VAL A 72 -9.90 14.21 -0.94
CA VAL A 72 -10.04 15.01 -2.16
C VAL A 72 -11.26 14.51 -2.92
N VAL A 73 -12.26 15.38 -3.12
CA VAL A 73 -13.56 15.02 -3.68
C VAL A 73 -13.85 15.89 -4.91
N PRO A 74 -14.09 15.30 -6.09
CA PRO A 74 -14.55 16.05 -7.25
C PRO A 74 -15.98 16.50 -7.09
N LYS A 75 -16.37 17.55 -7.83
CA LYS A 75 -17.76 17.99 -7.99
C LYS A 75 -18.57 16.92 -8.72
N GLY A 76 -19.81 16.71 -8.30
CA GLY A 76 -20.77 15.80 -8.93
C GLY A 76 -21.18 14.64 -8.03
N ASN A 77 -22.04 13.78 -8.57
CA ASN A 77 -22.68 12.72 -7.79
C ASN A 77 -21.98 11.35 -7.91
N GLY A 78 -20.96 11.21 -8.79
CA GLY A 78 -20.31 9.92 -9.04
C GLY A 78 -21.18 8.96 -9.89
N PRO A 79 -20.94 7.65 -9.83
CA PRO A 79 -19.96 7.00 -8.96
C PRO A 79 -18.51 7.24 -9.41
N PHE A 80 -17.65 7.63 -8.48
CA PHE A 80 -16.24 7.90 -8.71
C PHE A 80 -15.38 6.70 -8.33
N ALA A 81 -14.21 6.56 -8.94
CA ALA A 81 -13.21 5.63 -8.42
C ALA A 81 -12.65 6.13 -7.08
N GLY A 82 -12.16 5.23 -6.23
CA GLY A 82 -11.50 5.59 -4.98
C GLY A 82 -10.01 5.28 -5.04
N ILE A 83 -9.14 6.18 -4.56
CA ILE A 83 -7.70 5.98 -4.51
C ILE A 83 -7.17 6.26 -3.11
N LEU A 84 -6.47 5.29 -2.51
CA LEU A 84 -5.73 5.46 -1.27
C LEU A 84 -4.27 5.77 -1.59
N TRP A 85 -3.74 6.86 -1.02
CA TRP A 85 -2.38 7.32 -1.21
C TRP A 85 -1.60 7.27 0.11
N VAL A 86 -0.39 6.69 0.05
CA VAL A 86 0.48 6.55 1.21
C VAL A 86 1.88 7.05 0.88
N HIS A 87 2.28 8.07 1.61
CA HIS A 87 3.52 8.81 1.40
C HIS A 87 4.79 8.01 1.75
N TRP A 88 5.93 8.54 1.35
CA TRP A 88 7.26 8.05 1.66
C TRP A 88 7.75 8.50 3.05
N LEU A 89 8.89 7.97 3.47
CA LEU A 89 9.71 8.52 4.53
C LEU A 89 10.85 9.31 3.89
N GLY A 90 10.73 10.63 3.82
CA GLY A 90 11.71 11.51 3.19
C GLY A 90 11.94 12.78 3.98
N GLU A 91 12.80 13.63 3.44
CA GLU A 91 13.11 14.93 4.05
C GLU A 91 11.96 15.93 3.88
N GLU A 92 11.28 15.87 2.75
CA GLU A 92 10.19 16.77 2.39
C GLU A 92 8.91 15.97 2.07
N LYS A 93 7.75 16.55 2.34
CA LYS A 93 6.44 15.94 2.05
C LYS A 93 6.30 14.50 2.59
N SER A 94 6.96 14.21 3.72
CA SER A 94 6.88 12.91 4.40
C SER A 94 5.58 12.79 5.21
N ASN A 95 4.45 13.08 4.56
CA ASN A 95 3.11 13.08 5.11
C ASN A 95 2.07 13.07 3.99
N ARG A 96 0.78 13.21 4.32
CA ARG A 96 -0.35 13.23 3.39
C ARG A 96 -0.27 14.27 2.27
N THR A 97 0.70 15.20 2.30
CA THR A 97 0.85 16.22 1.25
C THR A 97 1.60 15.71 0.01
N GLN A 98 2.31 14.60 0.09
CA GLN A 98 3.18 14.13 -1.00
C GLN A 98 2.46 14.05 -2.35
N PHE A 99 1.29 13.47 -2.37
CA PHE A 99 0.50 13.22 -3.59
C PHE A 99 -0.69 14.17 -3.74
N LEU A 100 -0.76 15.26 -2.96
CA LEU A 100 -1.96 16.10 -2.93
C LEU A 100 -2.26 16.73 -4.29
N ASP A 101 -1.24 17.28 -4.96
CA ASP A 101 -1.41 17.94 -6.25
C ASP A 101 -1.90 16.93 -7.32
N GLU A 102 -1.32 15.73 -7.33
CA GLU A 102 -1.70 14.63 -8.23
C GLU A 102 -3.14 14.14 -7.97
N ALA A 103 -3.53 14.01 -6.70
CA ALA A 103 -4.89 13.67 -6.32
C ALA A 103 -5.90 14.73 -6.79
N VAL A 104 -5.54 16.01 -6.69
CA VAL A 104 -6.37 17.14 -7.18
C VAL A 104 -6.48 17.10 -8.72
N GLU A 105 -5.41 16.77 -9.45
CA GLU A 105 -5.42 16.64 -10.91
C GLU A 105 -6.24 15.44 -11.41
N LEU A 106 -6.31 14.35 -10.64
CA LEU A 106 -7.11 13.18 -10.98
C LEU A 106 -8.60 13.32 -10.60
N ALA A 107 -8.93 14.21 -9.66
CA ALA A 107 -10.30 14.39 -9.20
C ALA A 107 -11.28 14.75 -10.35
N PRO A 108 -11.01 15.74 -11.24
CA PRO A 108 -11.91 16.05 -12.37
C PRO A 108 -12.06 14.89 -13.36
N LYS A 109 -11.14 13.92 -13.35
CA LYS A 109 -11.24 12.70 -14.15
C LYS A 109 -12.12 11.63 -13.51
N GLY A 110 -12.68 11.88 -12.32
CA GLY A 110 -13.62 11.02 -11.62
C GLY A 110 -12.99 10.15 -10.53
N ALA A 111 -12.02 10.67 -9.80
CA ALA A 111 -11.40 10.01 -8.65
C ALA A 111 -11.67 10.74 -7.34
N VAL A 112 -12.15 10.03 -6.31
CA VAL A 112 -12.08 10.44 -4.91
C VAL A 112 -10.78 9.89 -4.34
N SER A 113 -9.99 10.74 -3.71
CA SER A 113 -8.68 10.34 -3.14
C SER A 113 -8.64 10.53 -1.64
N LEU A 114 -8.09 9.54 -0.93
CA LEU A 114 -7.78 9.62 0.49
C LEU A 114 -6.27 9.52 0.67
N LEU A 115 -5.65 10.60 1.16
CA LEU A 115 -4.22 10.70 1.41
C LEU A 115 -4.00 10.68 2.92
N VAL A 116 -3.32 9.68 3.44
CA VAL A 116 -3.20 9.47 4.89
C VAL A 116 -1.80 9.76 5.41
N ASP A 117 -1.73 10.29 6.63
CA ASP A 117 -0.50 10.29 7.41
C ASP A 117 -0.27 8.88 7.96
N ALA A 118 0.87 8.27 7.62
CA ALA A 118 1.30 7.01 8.20
C ALA A 118 2.12 7.24 9.47
N MET A 119 2.46 6.18 10.21
CA MET A 119 3.19 6.29 11.48
C MET A 119 4.52 7.05 11.36
N TRP A 120 5.15 7.02 10.18
CA TRP A 120 6.41 7.73 9.91
C TRP A 120 6.25 9.19 9.52
N SER A 121 5.03 9.73 9.49
CA SER A 121 4.80 11.17 9.34
C SER A 121 5.17 11.97 10.60
N ALA A 122 5.30 11.30 11.75
CA ALA A 122 5.71 11.94 12.98
C ALA A 122 7.17 12.44 12.88
N PRO A 123 7.46 13.69 13.32
CA PRO A 123 8.82 14.23 13.28
C PRO A 123 9.84 13.30 13.92
N GLU A 124 10.98 13.11 13.25
CA GLU A 124 12.08 12.26 13.73
C GLU A 124 11.70 10.79 14.00
N TRP A 125 10.57 10.33 13.47
CA TRP A 125 10.06 8.97 13.72
C TRP A 125 11.13 7.90 13.52
N PHE A 126 11.89 7.97 12.43
CA PHE A 126 12.90 6.96 12.12
C PHE A 126 13.98 6.86 13.19
N GLY A 127 14.52 8.01 13.65
CA GLY A 127 15.55 8.08 14.69
C GLY A 127 15.03 7.73 16.11
N LYS A 128 13.74 7.96 16.36
CA LYS A 128 13.10 7.69 17.66
C LYS A 128 12.42 6.31 17.71
N ARG A 129 12.48 5.54 16.65
CA ARG A 129 11.90 4.21 16.55
C ARG A 129 12.48 3.27 17.61
N VAL A 130 11.64 2.43 18.18
CA VAL A 130 12.03 1.37 19.10
C VAL A 130 11.92 0.04 18.35
N PRO A 131 13.05 -0.56 17.93
CA PRO A 131 13.05 -1.75 17.08
C PRO A 131 12.25 -2.92 17.63
N GLU A 132 12.22 -3.10 18.94
CA GLU A 132 11.46 -4.16 19.59
C GLU A 132 9.94 -4.02 19.44
N LYS A 133 9.47 -2.85 19.00
CA LYS A 133 8.05 -2.56 18.72
C LYS A 133 7.71 -2.55 17.24
N ASP A 134 8.69 -2.75 16.36
CA ASP A 134 8.46 -2.65 14.90
C ASP A 134 7.45 -3.66 14.40
N TYR A 135 7.47 -4.87 14.93
CA TYR A 135 6.54 -5.92 14.54
C TYR A 135 5.08 -5.51 14.80
N GLU A 136 4.76 -5.09 16.02
CA GLU A 136 3.42 -4.65 16.40
C GLU A 136 3.01 -3.37 15.69
N ASN A 137 3.96 -2.44 15.53
CA ASN A 137 3.72 -1.20 14.80
C ASN A 137 3.41 -1.46 13.33
N SER A 138 4.10 -2.43 12.71
CA SER A 138 3.86 -2.82 11.32
C SER A 138 2.48 -3.44 11.13
N ILE A 139 2.09 -4.35 12.01
CA ILE A 139 0.74 -4.95 11.98
C ILE A 139 -0.32 -3.85 12.13
N ARG A 140 -0.14 -2.97 13.10
CA ARG A 140 -1.05 -1.85 13.33
C ARG A 140 -1.15 -0.93 12.12
N GLN A 141 -0.02 -0.57 11.50
CA GLN A 141 -0.01 0.29 10.32
C GLN A 141 -0.79 -0.32 9.16
N VAL A 142 -0.66 -1.61 8.90
CA VAL A 142 -1.46 -2.30 7.87
C VAL A 142 -2.94 -2.28 8.22
N ILE A 143 -3.32 -2.49 9.48
CA ILE A 143 -4.72 -2.37 9.93
C ILE A 143 -5.23 -0.94 9.71
N GLU A 144 -4.44 0.09 10.04
CA GLU A 144 -4.80 1.49 9.83
C GLU A 144 -5.04 1.79 8.33
N LEU A 145 -4.21 1.24 7.42
CA LEU A 145 -4.44 1.37 5.97
C LEU A 145 -5.71 0.66 5.52
N ARG A 146 -6.02 -0.51 6.05
CA ARG A 146 -7.28 -1.22 5.75
C ARG A 146 -8.50 -0.44 6.27
N ARG A 147 -8.39 0.22 7.43
CA ARG A 147 -9.42 1.12 7.95
C ARG A 147 -9.56 2.40 7.10
N ALA A 148 -8.48 2.89 6.51
CA ALA A 148 -8.55 3.96 5.51
C ALA A 148 -9.32 3.52 4.25
N VAL A 149 -9.19 2.26 3.83
CA VAL A 149 -10.04 1.68 2.76
C VAL A 149 -11.50 1.63 3.20
N ASP A 150 -11.82 1.27 4.46
CA ASP A 150 -13.19 1.31 4.98
C ASP A 150 -13.78 2.73 4.91
N LEU A 151 -12.98 3.73 5.30
CA LEU A 151 -13.37 5.13 5.20
C LEU A 151 -13.65 5.55 3.75
N LEU A 152 -12.77 5.19 2.82
CA LEU A 152 -12.96 5.50 1.40
C LEU A 152 -14.24 4.84 0.85
N LEU A 153 -14.51 3.60 1.25
CA LEU A 153 -15.73 2.87 0.87
C LEU A 153 -17.01 3.37 1.55
N SER A 154 -16.89 4.11 2.63
CA SER A 154 -18.05 4.74 3.30
C SER A 154 -18.53 6.00 2.58
N GLN A 155 -17.72 6.54 1.64
CA GLN A 155 -18.14 7.66 0.82
C GLN A 155 -19.23 7.21 -0.16
N THR A 156 -20.40 7.83 -0.11
CA THR A 156 -21.60 7.41 -0.87
C THR A 156 -21.43 7.50 -2.39
N ASN A 157 -20.50 8.35 -2.84
CA ASN A 157 -20.21 8.58 -4.26
C ASN A 157 -19.02 7.76 -4.79
N VAL A 158 -18.46 6.83 -4.00
CA VAL A 158 -17.34 5.96 -4.41
C VAL A 158 -17.86 4.61 -4.92
N ASP A 159 -17.39 4.23 -6.10
CA ASP A 159 -17.61 2.90 -6.69
C ASP A 159 -16.70 1.87 -6.01
N LYS A 160 -17.29 0.98 -5.24
CA LYS A 160 -16.59 -0.06 -4.46
C LYS A 160 -15.81 -1.05 -5.32
N THR A 161 -16.06 -1.09 -6.63
CA THR A 161 -15.38 -1.99 -7.58
C THR A 161 -14.17 -1.35 -8.26
N ARG A 162 -14.00 -0.03 -8.12
CA ARG A 162 -12.94 0.75 -8.76
C ARG A 162 -12.03 1.41 -7.73
N LEU A 163 -11.33 0.57 -6.92
CA LEU A 163 -10.39 1.05 -5.92
C LEU A 163 -8.94 0.89 -6.37
N GLY A 164 -8.15 1.95 -6.19
CA GLY A 164 -6.72 2.02 -6.42
C GLY A 164 -5.93 2.30 -5.15
N PHE A 165 -4.64 1.98 -5.21
CA PHE A 165 -3.66 2.28 -4.17
C PHE A 165 -2.38 2.81 -4.82
N VAL A 166 -1.81 3.84 -4.24
CA VAL A 166 -0.48 4.36 -4.58
C VAL A 166 0.34 4.47 -3.30
N GLY A 167 1.52 3.90 -3.29
CA GLY A 167 2.45 4.02 -2.19
C GLY A 167 3.88 4.25 -2.66
N HIS A 168 4.63 5.04 -1.92
CA HIS A 168 6.04 5.31 -2.17
C HIS A 168 6.88 4.89 -0.98
N ASP A 169 8.01 4.22 -1.21
CA ASP A 169 8.97 3.85 -0.17
C ASP A 169 8.31 2.97 0.92
N TYR A 170 8.31 3.36 2.17
CA TYR A 170 7.54 2.69 3.24
C TYR A 170 6.06 2.56 2.88
N GLY A 171 5.47 3.59 2.25
CA GLY A 171 4.09 3.53 1.78
C GLY A 171 3.84 2.38 0.81
N ALA A 172 4.77 2.13 -0.10
CA ALA A 172 4.69 0.99 -1.02
C ALA A 172 4.88 -0.35 -0.30
N MET A 173 5.84 -0.44 0.64
CA MET A 173 6.12 -1.67 1.39
C MET A 173 4.94 -2.09 2.27
N TYR A 174 4.36 -1.16 3.03
CA TYR A 174 3.14 -1.43 3.82
C TYR A 174 1.91 -1.68 2.92
N GLY A 175 1.87 -1.02 1.76
CA GLY A 175 0.88 -1.31 0.72
C GLY A 175 0.96 -2.74 0.19
N MET A 176 2.15 -3.32 0.05
CA MET A 176 2.35 -4.72 -0.35
C MET A 176 1.85 -5.70 0.71
N LEU A 177 2.12 -5.45 2.00
CA LEU A 177 1.55 -6.25 3.10
C LEU A 177 0.02 -6.20 3.07
N MET A 178 -0.55 -4.99 2.94
CA MET A 178 -2.00 -4.80 2.84
C MET A 178 -2.57 -5.52 1.61
N ALA A 179 -1.92 -5.43 0.44
CA ALA A 179 -2.39 -6.03 -0.80
C ALA A 179 -2.56 -7.55 -0.70
N GLY A 180 -1.69 -8.23 0.05
CA GLY A 180 -1.78 -9.68 0.26
C GLY A 180 -2.96 -10.12 1.13
N VAL A 181 -3.54 -9.21 1.93
CA VAL A 181 -4.61 -9.52 2.90
C VAL A 181 -5.91 -8.76 2.67
N ASP A 182 -5.94 -7.82 1.72
CA ASP A 182 -7.12 -7.03 1.39
C ASP A 182 -7.41 -7.08 -0.12
N GLN A 183 -8.49 -7.73 -0.49
CA GLN A 183 -8.87 -7.98 -1.88
C GLN A 183 -9.76 -6.89 -2.50
N ARG A 184 -10.06 -5.82 -1.76
CA ARG A 184 -10.95 -4.75 -2.23
C ARG A 184 -10.31 -3.86 -3.27
N ILE A 185 -8.99 -3.62 -3.17
CA ILE A 185 -8.22 -2.81 -4.13
C ILE A 185 -7.93 -3.62 -5.39
N LYS A 186 -8.14 -3.00 -6.56
CA LYS A 186 -8.04 -3.66 -7.88
C LYS A 186 -6.84 -3.20 -8.70
N THR A 187 -6.20 -2.12 -8.31
CA THR A 187 -4.95 -1.67 -8.93
C THR A 187 -4.02 -1.06 -7.91
N PHE A 188 -2.74 -1.37 -8.03
CA PHE A 188 -1.69 -0.89 -7.15
C PHE A 188 -0.59 -0.21 -7.98
N VAL A 189 -0.03 0.88 -7.42
CA VAL A 189 1.22 1.47 -7.86
C VAL A 189 2.19 1.43 -6.69
N PHE A 190 3.30 0.73 -6.85
CA PHE A 190 4.37 0.61 -5.87
C PHE A 190 5.61 1.35 -6.37
N ILE A 191 6.03 2.37 -5.63
CA ILE A 191 7.10 3.30 -6.03
C ILE A 191 8.29 3.10 -5.10
N ALA A 192 9.47 2.82 -5.67
CA ALA A 192 10.76 2.79 -4.98
C ALA A 192 10.76 1.98 -3.66
N ALA A 193 10.21 0.77 -3.68
CA ALA A 193 10.20 -0.14 -2.54
C ALA A 193 11.34 -1.14 -2.59
N THR A 194 11.96 -1.46 -1.46
CA THR A 194 12.90 -2.57 -1.33
C THR A 194 12.17 -3.88 -1.03
N GLN A 195 12.89 -5.00 -1.11
CA GLN A 195 12.29 -6.33 -0.97
C GLN A 195 11.87 -6.70 0.45
N SER A 196 12.45 -6.04 1.48
CA SER A 196 12.18 -6.35 2.89
C SER A 196 12.16 -5.10 3.75
N LEU A 197 11.23 -5.01 4.70
CA LEU A 197 11.25 -3.98 5.74
C LEU A 197 12.55 -4.00 6.56
N ASN A 198 13.19 -5.16 6.67
CA ASN A 198 14.44 -5.33 7.41
C ASN A 198 15.61 -4.57 6.78
N ASP A 199 15.61 -4.37 5.45
CA ASP A 199 16.71 -3.69 4.74
C ASP A 199 16.94 -2.28 5.27
N TRP A 200 15.85 -1.57 5.61
CA TRP A 200 15.94 -0.22 6.15
C TRP A 200 15.84 -0.15 7.67
N ALA A 201 15.31 -1.19 8.30
CA ALA A 201 15.22 -1.25 9.75
C ALA A 201 16.58 -1.07 10.44
N PHE A 202 17.64 -1.58 9.82
CA PHE A 202 19.00 -1.51 10.38
C PHE A 202 19.81 -0.27 9.97
N LEU A 203 19.21 0.66 9.20
CA LEU A 203 19.83 1.97 8.90
C LEU A 203 19.70 2.97 10.05
N GLY A 204 18.86 2.70 11.04
CA GLY A 204 18.59 3.54 12.21
C GLY A 204 18.89 2.83 13.53
N PRO A 205 18.04 3.03 14.56
CA PRO A 205 18.20 2.37 15.85
C PRO A 205 18.28 0.86 15.72
N GLN A 206 19.25 0.24 16.41
CA GLN A 206 19.52 -1.17 16.31
C GLN A 206 18.74 -1.96 17.38
N PRO A 207 18.20 -3.15 17.04
CA PRO A 207 17.58 -4.02 18.03
C PRO A 207 18.64 -4.63 18.98
N LYS A 208 18.23 -5.01 20.17
CA LYS A 208 19.10 -5.69 21.15
C LYS A 208 19.67 -7.01 20.62
N SER A 209 18.90 -7.73 19.79
CA SER A 209 19.32 -8.94 19.12
C SER A 209 18.80 -8.90 17.67
N LYS A 210 19.72 -8.84 16.70
CA LYS A 210 19.38 -8.87 15.27
C LYS A 210 18.73 -10.20 14.89
N ALA A 211 19.19 -11.34 15.46
CA ALA A 211 18.64 -12.65 15.14
C ALA A 211 17.17 -12.77 15.61
N ASP A 212 16.88 -12.32 16.82
CA ASP A 212 15.51 -12.34 17.35
C ASP A 212 14.59 -11.38 16.60
N TYR A 213 15.12 -10.21 16.22
CA TYR A 213 14.40 -9.25 15.39
C TYR A 213 13.99 -9.87 14.04
N LEU A 214 14.94 -10.46 13.31
CA LEU A 214 14.67 -11.10 12.02
C LEU A 214 13.68 -12.27 12.16
N LYS A 215 13.86 -13.11 13.19
CA LYS A 215 12.94 -14.21 13.48
C LYS A 215 11.52 -13.70 13.75
N ARG A 216 11.38 -12.63 14.55
CA ARG A 216 10.07 -12.04 14.89
C ARG A 216 9.37 -11.45 13.66
N ASN A 217 10.12 -10.78 12.78
CA ASN A 217 9.59 -10.13 11.59
C ASN A 217 9.47 -11.04 10.37
N SER A 218 9.80 -12.33 10.48
CA SER A 218 9.79 -13.27 9.34
C SER A 218 8.42 -13.47 8.71
N ASN A 219 7.31 -13.19 9.41
CA ASN A 219 5.95 -13.26 8.84
C ASN A 219 5.60 -12.00 8.03
N LEU A 220 6.46 -10.98 7.99
CA LEU A 220 6.22 -9.70 7.29
C LEU A 220 7.04 -9.58 6.01
N GLU A 221 7.44 -10.69 5.41
CA GLU A 221 8.18 -10.72 4.14
C GLU A 221 7.29 -10.28 2.98
N LEU A 222 7.64 -9.15 2.35
CA LEU A 222 6.82 -8.49 1.31
C LEU A 222 6.53 -9.41 0.12
N THR A 223 7.51 -10.22 -0.27
CA THR A 223 7.39 -11.15 -1.39
C THR A 223 6.31 -12.22 -1.16
N ASP A 224 6.09 -12.63 0.10
CA ASP A 224 5.07 -13.61 0.44
C ASP A 224 3.67 -13.03 0.29
N TYR A 225 3.49 -11.76 0.66
CA TYR A 225 2.22 -11.05 0.47
C TYR A 225 1.96 -10.75 -1.01
N LEU A 226 2.97 -10.35 -1.78
CA LEU A 226 2.84 -10.12 -3.21
C LEU A 226 2.40 -11.37 -3.98
N ARG A 227 2.85 -12.57 -3.59
CA ARG A 227 2.41 -13.85 -4.17
C ARG A 227 0.93 -14.14 -3.94
N GLN A 228 0.31 -13.49 -2.95
CA GLN A 228 -1.11 -13.66 -2.61
C GLN A 228 -2.02 -12.65 -3.32
N VAL A 229 -1.47 -11.59 -3.92
CA VAL A 229 -2.26 -10.56 -4.60
C VAL A 229 -2.85 -11.11 -5.89
N ARG A 230 -4.10 -11.54 -5.83
CA ARG A 230 -4.84 -12.05 -6.98
C ARG A 230 -5.89 -11.04 -7.43
N ASN A 231 -6.24 -11.08 -8.71
CA ASN A 231 -7.32 -10.24 -9.29
C ASN A 231 -7.11 -8.72 -9.13
N ALA A 232 -5.85 -8.29 -9.04
CA ALA A 232 -5.46 -6.88 -9.02
C ALA A 232 -4.27 -6.65 -9.94
N SER A 233 -4.26 -5.53 -10.66
CA SER A 233 -3.13 -5.10 -11.48
C SER A 233 -2.08 -4.38 -10.63
N LYS A 234 -0.80 -4.53 -10.96
CA LYS A 234 0.32 -3.96 -10.20
C LYS A 234 1.30 -3.24 -11.12
N PHE A 235 1.58 -1.99 -10.82
CA PHE A 235 2.61 -1.20 -11.50
C PHE A 235 3.73 -0.87 -10.55
N PHE A 236 4.95 -1.24 -10.92
CA PHE A 236 6.16 -0.99 -10.15
C PHE A 236 6.99 0.08 -10.84
N GLN A 237 7.34 1.13 -10.12
CA GLN A 237 8.19 2.23 -10.57
C GLN A 237 9.46 2.27 -9.76
N PHE A 238 10.64 2.20 -10.42
CA PHE A 238 11.95 2.20 -9.76
C PHE A 238 12.90 3.17 -10.41
N GLY A 239 13.77 3.78 -9.61
CA GLY A 239 14.88 4.64 -10.05
C GLY A 239 16.14 3.81 -10.38
N LYS A 240 16.81 4.09 -11.50
CA LYS A 240 18.11 3.50 -11.83
C LYS A 240 19.22 4.04 -10.95
N GLY A 241 19.08 5.30 -10.46
CA GLY A 241 20.01 5.97 -9.56
C GLY A 241 19.55 5.95 -8.09
N ASP A 242 18.64 5.03 -7.73
CA ASP A 242 18.16 4.89 -6.36
C ASP A 242 19.26 4.31 -5.47
N PHE A 243 19.61 5.04 -4.40
CA PHE A 243 20.62 4.62 -3.43
C PHE A 243 20.09 3.56 -2.46
N TYR A 244 18.79 3.59 -2.16
CA TYR A 244 18.16 2.73 -1.15
C TYR A 244 17.58 1.45 -1.73
N VAL A 245 17.26 1.43 -3.02
CA VAL A 245 16.64 0.28 -3.69
C VAL A 245 17.52 -0.19 -4.84
N SER A 246 18.15 -1.34 -4.66
CA SER A 246 18.97 -1.94 -5.71
C SER A 246 18.10 -2.49 -6.85
N GLN A 247 18.71 -2.59 -8.05
CA GLN A 247 18.01 -3.23 -9.18
C GLN A 247 17.73 -4.72 -8.91
N ALA A 248 18.52 -5.36 -8.04
CA ALA A 248 18.29 -6.74 -7.61
C ALA A 248 17.03 -6.84 -6.75
N ASP A 249 16.85 -5.94 -5.76
CA ASP A 249 15.66 -5.90 -4.91
C ASP A 249 14.40 -5.61 -5.73
N ALA A 250 14.49 -4.65 -6.66
CA ALA A 250 13.42 -4.34 -7.59
C ALA A 250 13.02 -5.56 -8.45
N ALA A 251 14.01 -6.36 -8.88
CA ALA A 251 13.76 -7.58 -9.65
C ALA A 251 13.10 -8.68 -8.79
N VAL A 252 13.52 -8.85 -7.54
CA VAL A 252 12.94 -9.82 -6.60
C VAL A 252 11.47 -9.49 -6.32
N LEU A 253 11.14 -8.24 -6.00
CA LEU A 253 9.75 -7.82 -5.79
C LEU A 253 8.89 -8.05 -7.03
N PHE A 254 9.40 -7.64 -8.21
CA PHE A 254 8.66 -7.83 -9.45
C PHE A 254 8.44 -9.31 -9.78
N ALA A 255 9.44 -10.16 -9.55
CA ALA A 255 9.33 -11.60 -9.77
C ALA A 255 8.29 -12.24 -8.84
N ALA A 256 8.21 -11.80 -7.57
CA ALA A 256 7.28 -12.34 -6.58
C ALA A 256 5.82 -11.96 -6.88
N ALA A 257 5.57 -10.82 -7.50
CA ALA A 257 4.22 -10.37 -7.80
C ALA A 257 3.53 -11.25 -8.85
N THR A 258 2.24 -11.53 -8.64
CA THR A 258 1.40 -12.26 -9.60
C THR A 258 1.00 -11.39 -10.79
N GLU A 259 0.58 -11.99 -11.90
CA GLU A 259 -0.01 -11.25 -13.04
C GLU A 259 -1.44 -10.72 -12.69
N PRO A 260 -1.93 -9.64 -13.35
CA PRO A 260 -1.17 -8.78 -14.28
C PRO A 260 -0.25 -7.80 -13.54
N LYS A 261 0.95 -7.61 -14.06
CA LYS A 261 1.96 -6.69 -13.52
C LYS A 261 2.76 -5.99 -14.59
N GLN A 262 3.24 -4.79 -14.29
CA GLN A 262 4.13 -4.00 -15.13
C GLN A 262 5.23 -3.39 -14.28
N ARG A 263 6.44 -3.24 -14.85
CA ARG A 263 7.57 -2.54 -14.25
C ARG A 263 8.13 -1.52 -15.20
N LYS A 264 8.51 -0.34 -14.69
CA LYS A 264 9.28 0.66 -15.42
C LYS A 264 10.44 1.18 -14.59
N LEU A 265 11.59 1.36 -15.25
CA LEU A 265 12.83 1.87 -14.67
C LEU A 265 13.12 3.25 -15.24
N TYR A 266 13.33 4.22 -14.37
CA TYR A 266 13.55 5.63 -14.74
C TYR A 266 14.98 6.08 -14.42
N ALA A 267 15.48 7.09 -15.12
CA ALA A 267 16.74 7.74 -14.78
C ALA A 267 16.56 8.71 -13.59
N ALA A 268 16.12 8.18 -12.45
CA ALA A 268 15.73 8.92 -11.27
C ALA A 268 16.41 8.37 -10.00
N SER A 269 16.49 9.22 -8.97
CA SER A 269 16.83 8.84 -7.60
C SER A 269 15.64 8.23 -6.87
N HIS A 270 15.80 7.94 -5.58
CA HIS A 270 14.73 7.45 -4.71
C HIS A 270 13.51 8.37 -4.60
N LYS A 271 13.70 9.69 -4.77
CA LYS A 271 12.62 10.70 -4.74
C LYS A 271 11.55 10.51 -5.83
N MET A 272 11.92 9.91 -6.97
CA MET A 272 10.98 9.59 -8.06
C MET A 272 10.15 10.80 -8.55
N GLU A 273 10.80 11.98 -8.70
CA GLU A 273 10.15 13.28 -8.93
C GLU A 273 9.98 13.67 -10.42
N LEU A 274 10.47 12.86 -11.37
CA LEU A 274 10.40 13.23 -12.79
C LEU A 274 8.95 13.23 -13.28
N ASN A 275 8.60 14.24 -14.11
CA ASN A 275 7.26 14.37 -14.69
C ASN A 275 6.81 13.13 -15.48
N GLU A 276 7.74 12.42 -16.12
CA GLU A 276 7.41 11.17 -16.82
C GLU A 276 6.94 10.05 -15.87
N ILE A 277 7.44 10.03 -14.63
CA ILE A 277 7.06 9.05 -13.59
C ILE A 277 5.62 9.30 -13.16
N VAL A 278 5.28 10.56 -12.90
CA VAL A 278 3.92 10.99 -12.53
C VAL A 278 2.96 10.67 -13.67
N ARG A 279 3.29 11.09 -14.92
CA ARG A 279 2.46 10.83 -16.09
C ARG A 279 2.16 9.34 -16.30
N ASP A 280 3.17 8.49 -16.23
CA ASP A 280 3.00 7.05 -16.44
C ASP A 280 2.09 6.42 -15.37
N ARG A 281 2.20 6.90 -14.12
CA ARG A 281 1.36 6.48 -13.00
C ARG A 281 -0.08 6.94 -13.18
N ASP A 282 -0.28 8.17 -13.60
CA ASP A 282 -1.60 8.74 -13.87
C ASP A 282 -2.29 8.00 -15.03
N GLU A 283 -1.56 7.76 -16.14
CA GLU A 283 -2.07 6.99 -17.27
C GLU A 283 -2.46 5.56 -16.85
N TRP A 284 -1.66 4.93 -16.00
CA TRP A 284 -1.98 3.62 -15.42
C TRP A 284 -3.28 3.69 -14.60
N LEU A 285 -3.40 4.64 -13.67
CA LEU A 285 -4.60 4.82 -12.84
C LEU A 285 -5.83 5.14 -13.68
N VAL A 286 -5.72 6.05 -14.63
CA VAL A 286 -6.80 6.40 -15.58
C VAL A 286 -7.30 5.15 -16.30
N LYS A 287 -6.39 4.34 -16.83
CA LYS A 287 -6.72 3.10 -17.54
C LYS A 287 -7.37 2.06 -16.63
N GLN A 288 -6.73 1.75 -15.49
CA GLN A 288 -7.17 0.65 -14.63
C GLN A 288 -8.47 0.97 -13.88
N LEU A 289 -8.66 2.21 -13.49
CA LEU A 289 -9.85 2.70 -12.77
C LEU A 289 -10.93 3.26 -13.70
N LYS A 290 -10.69 3.26 -15.03
CA LYS A 290 -11.61 3.81 -16.03
C LYS A 290 -12.01 5.25 -15.72
N LEU A 291 -11.02 6.09 -15.37
CA LEU A 291 -11.24 7.51 -15.14
C LEU A 291 -11.52 8.22 -16.47
N GLY A 292 -12.23 9.36 -16.41
CA GLY A 292 -12.63 10.11 -17.61
C GLY A 292 -13.82 9.53 -18.38
N SER A 293 -14.33 8.36 -17.98
CA SER A 293 -15.52 7.73 -18.56
C SER A 293 -16.81 8.07 -17.79
N ALA A 294 -16.81 9.18 -17.02
CA ALA A 294 -18.04 9.63 -16.36
C ALA A 294 -19.13 9.80 -17.44
N SER A 295 -20.15 8.96 -17.36
CA SER A 295 -21.35 9.06 -18.17
C SER A 295 -21.90 10.47 -18.10
N ARG A 296 -22.03 11.10 -19.29
CA ARG A 296 -22.79 12.33 -19.45
C ARG A 296 -24.24 12.11 -19.05
#